data_5d321061ffe5173c10fe1acec4a46a27
#
_entry.id   5d321061ffe5173c10fe1acec4a46a27
#
_cell.length_a   1.000
_cell.length_b   1.000
_cell.length_c   1.000
_cell.angle_alpha   90.00
_cell.angle_beta   90.00
_cell.angle_gamma   90.00
#
_symmetry.space_group_name_H-M   'P 1'
#
loop_
_entity.id
_entity.type
_entity.pdbx_description
1 polymer ?
#
loop_
_entity_poly.entity_id
_entity_poly.type
_entity_poly.pdbx_seq_one_letter_code
_entity_poly.pdbx_strand_id
1 'polypeptide(L)'
;MNKNTKRIALTALVLTASLLAACTQEQQNKISRDIQNWTGTNGVLEFYAGDKLVRRFIKIDKLSTAMGTDDGKPRPYRFGYGVLDENLNFTADSGEKKVYFEISDYGSNYLFFENPR
;
A
#
# COMPACT_ATOMS: atom_id res chain seq x y z
N MET A 1 15.51 -45.09 -27.68
CA MET A 1 14.54 -44.39 -26.86
C MET A 1 13.15 -44.61 -27.45
N ASN A 2 12.20 -45.10 -26.67
CA ASN A 2 10.85 -45.41 -27.11
C ASN A 2 10.06 -44.10 -27.36
N LYS A 3 9.17 -44.09 -28.38
CA LYS A 3 8.34 -42.94 -28.70
C LYS A 3 7.49 -42.49 -27.50
N ASN A 4 7.06 -43.40 -26.64
CA ASN A 4 6.25 -43.06 -25.46
C ASN A 4 7.05 -42.30 -24.39
N THR A 5 8.33 -42.62 -24.21
CA THR A 5 9.21 -41.90 -23.26
C THR A 5 9.44 -40.44 -23.67
N LYS A 6 9.58 -40.17 -24.96
CA LYS A 6 9.71 -38.80 -25.48
C LYS A 6 8.43 -37.99 -25.27
N ARG A 7 7.25 -38.59 -25.44
CA ARG A 7 5.96 -37.92 -25.22
C ARG A 7 5.75 -37.59 -23.75
N ILE A 8 6.09 -38.47 -22.83
CA ILE A 8 5.98 -38.28 -21.39
C ILE A 8 6.93 -37.15 -20.94
N ALA A 9 8.16 -37.12 -21.41
CA ALA A 9 9.12 -36.05 -21.09
C ALA A 9 8.66 -34.68 -21.57
N LEU A 10 8.07 -34.58 -22.76
CA LEU A 10 7.54 -33.33 -23.31
C LEU A 10 6.35 -32.82 -22.49
N THR A 11 5.42 -33.69 -22.09
CA THR A 11 4.26 -33.35 -21.26
C THR A 11 4.69 -32.83 -19.89
N ALA A 12 5.67 -33.48 -19.25
CA ALA A 12 6.21 -33.02 -17.96
C ALA A 12 6.86 -31.64 -18.06
N LEU A 13 7.56 -31.36 -19.15
CA LEU A 13 8.19 -30.05 -19.39
C LEU A 13 7.13 -28.94 -19.51
N VAL A 14 6.04 -29.18 -20.24
CA VAL A 14 4.94 -28.19 -20.42
C VAL A 14 4.25 -27.89 -19.07
N LEU A 15 3.99 -28.90 -18.24
CA LEU A 15 3.40 -28.73 -16.92
C LEU A 15 4.29 -27.89 -16.00
N THR A 16 5.60 -28.14 -16.00
CA THR A 16 6.57 -27.37 -15.20
C THR A 16 6.61 -25.91 -15.64
N ALA A 17 6.61 -25.63 -16.94
CA ALA A 17 6.59 -24.26 -17.46
C ALA A 17 5.32 -23.51 -17.06
N SER A 18 4.15 -24.16 -17.06
CA SER A 18 2.87 -23.54 -16.63
C SER A 18 2.88 -23.17 -15.15
N LEU A 19 3.44 -24.01 -14.28
CA LEU A 19 3.57 -23.72 -12.85
C LEU A 19 4.50 -22.52 -12.59
N LEU A 20 5.61 -22.42 -13.31
CA LEU A 20 6.54 -21.29 -13.21
C LEU A 20 5.87 -19.97 -13.65
N ALA A 21 5.07 -19.98 -14.71
CA ALA A 21 4.34 -18.80 -15.18
C ALA A 21 3.32 -18.31 -14.12
N ALA A 22 2.60 -19.21 -13.46
CA ALA A 22 1.66 -18.87 -12.39
C ALA A 22 2.36 -18.23 -11.19
N CYS A 23 3.50 -18.76 -10.74
CA CYS A 23 4.30 -18.16 -9.67
C CYS A 23 4.81 -16.77 -10.06
N THR A 24 5.21 -16.53 -11.30
CA THR A 24 5.67 -15.25 -11.79
C THR A 24 4.55 -14.21 -11.77
N GLN A 25 3.32 -14.58 -12.11
CA GLN A 25 2.17 -13.67 -12.05
C GLN A 25 1.85 -13.25 -10.61
N GLU A 26 1.91 -14.16 -9.65
CA GLU A 26 1.73 -13.82 -8.24
C GLU A 26 2.80 -12.86 -7.74
N GLN A 27 4.06 -13.06 -8.12
CA GLN A 27 5.14 -12.15 -7.78
C GLN A 27 4.95 -10.77 -8.41
N GLN A 28 4.53 -10.70 -9.66
CA GLN A 28 4.23 -9.42 -10.32
C GLN A 28 3.08 -8.69 -9.64
N ASN A 29 2.02 -9.37 -9.24
CA ASN A 29 0.91 -8.77 -8.50
C ASN A 29 1.33 -8.25 -7.14
N LYS A 30 2.22 -8.95 -6.46
CA LYS A 30 2.80 -8.52 -5.19
C LYS A 30 3.66 -7.27 -5.36
N ILE A 31 4.50 -7.23 -6.38
CA ILE A 31 5.33 -6.06 -6.73
C ILE A 31 4.45 -4.86 -7.09
N SER A 32 3.38 -5.05 -7.84
CA SER A 32 2.43 -3.99 -8.19
C SER A 32 1.75 -3.39 -6.95
N ARG A 33 1.45 -4.21 -5.94
CA ARG A 33 0.92 -3.71 -4.67
C ARG A 33 1.96 -2.93 -3.87
N ASP A 34 3.22 -3.35 -3.89
CA ASP A 34 4.32 -2.64 -3.25
C ASP A 34 4.57 -1.28 -3.92
N ILE A 35 4.38 -1.16 -5.23
CA ILE A 35 4.48 0.09 -5.98
C ILE A 35 3.40 1.10 -5.54
N GLN A 36 2.29 0.65 -4.97
CA GLN A 36 1.25 1.54 -4.43
C GLN A 36 1.66 2.24 -3.14
N ASN A 37 2.73 1.79 -2.48
CA ASN A 37 3.30 2.50 -1.34
C ASN A 37 4.00 3.77 -1.82
N TRP A 38 3.74 4.86 -1.13
CA TRP A 38 4.35 6.14 -1.45
C TRP A 38 5.56 6.39 -0.57
N THR A 39 6.64 6.91 -1.17
CA THR A 39 7.82 7.39 -0.47
C THR A 39 8.20 8.78 -0.97
N GLY A 40 8.55 9.67 -0.05
CA GLY A 40 8.91 11.04 -0.38
C GLY A 40 9.37 11.78 0.87
N THR A 41 9.29 13.10 0.88
CA THR A 41 9.79 13.91 1.99
C THR A 41 8.72 14.78 2.65
N ASN A 42 7.60 15.02 1.99
CA ASN A 42 6.64 16.02 2.46
C ASN A 42 5.22 15.67 2.04
N GLY A 43 4.79 14.45 2.39
CA GLY A 43 3.42 14.02 2.16
C GLY A 43 2.44 14.65 3.14
N VAL A 44 1.24 14.91 2.68
CA VAL A 44 0.12 15.42 3.47
C VAL A 44 -1.04 14.45 3.35
N LEU A 45 -1.60 14.07 4.50
CA LEU A 45 -2.81 13.27 4.56
C LEU A 45 -3.87 14.03 5.31
N GLU A 46 -5.01 14.28 4.65
CA GLU A 46 -6.14 14.95 5.24
C GLU A 46 -7.31 13.99 5.41
N PHE A 47 -7.85 13.94 6.59
CA PHE A 47 -8.99 13.10 6.93
C PHE A 47 -10.24 13.96 7.09
N TYR A 48 -11.31 13.56 6.40
CA TYR A 48 -12.56 14.30 6.34
C TYR A 48 -13.72 13.54 6.98
N ALA A 49 -14.58 14.26 7.67
CA ALA A 49 -15.90 13.79 8.07
C ALA A 49 -16.92 14.51 7.17
N GLY A 50 -17.38 13.81 6.12
CA GLY A 50 -18.14 14.47 5.05
C GLY A 50 -17.28 15.47 4.28
N ASP A 51 -17.66 16.71 4.25
CA ASP A 51 -16.90 17.81 3.64
C ASP A 51 -16.02 18.57 4.63
N LYS A 52 -16.02 18.16 5.89
CA LYS A 52 -15.29 18.84 6.96
C LYS A 52 -13.95 18.19 7.22
N LEU A 53 -12.87 18.96 7.17
CA LEU A 53 -11.53 18.52 7.54
C LEU A 53 -11.46 18.32 9.05
N VAL A 54 -11.10 17.11 9.48
CA VAL A 54 -11.01 16.73 10.89
C VAL A 54 -9.58 16.74 11.39
N ARG A 55 -8.66 16.16 10.59
CA ARG A 55 -7.24 16.03 10.96
C ARG A 55 -6.39 16.17 9.72
N ARG A 56 -5.20 16.73 9.91
CA ARG A 56 -4.16 16.76 8.87
C ARG A 56 -2.86 16.27 9.46
N PHE A 57 -2.20 15.37 8.72
CA PHE A 57 -0.84 14.93 9.02
C PHE A 57 0.07 15.46 7.92
N ILE A 58 1.21 16.03 8.30
CA ILE A 58 2.20 16.60 7.39
C ILE A 58 3.55 15.92 7.59
N LYS A 59 4.52 16.23 6.74
CA LYS A 59 5.88 15.67 6.81
C LYS A 59 5.88 14.14 6.77
N ILE A 60 4.96 13.55 6.03
CA ILE A 60 4.93 12.11 5.81
C ILE A 60 6.01 11.77 4.81
N ASP A 61 6.92 10.87 5.18
CA ASP A 61 7.98 10.38 4.29
C ASP A 61 7.64 9.04 3.65
N LYS A 62 6.74 8.29 4.24
CA LYS A 62 6.29 7.00 3.71
C LYS A 62 4.85 6.73 4.10
N LEU A 63 4.04 6.39 3.11
CA LEU A 63 2.69 5.90 3.31
C LEU A 63 2.62 4.46 2.80
N SER A 64 2.38 3.53 3.70
CA SER A 64 2.39 2.09 3.41
C SER A 64 0.99 1.53 3.42
N THR A 65 0.80 0.45 2.67
CA THR A 65 -0.47 -0.27 2.62
C THR A 65 -0.27 -1.68 3.18
N ALA A 66 -1.20 -2.11 4.02
CA ALA A 66 -1.23 -3.47 4.56
C ALA A 66 -2.66 -4.02 4.49
N MET A 67 -2.79 -5.32 4.75
CA MET A 67 -4.08 -6.01 4.74
C MET A 67 -4.44 -6.46 6.15
N GLY A 68 -5.54 -5.96 6.67
CA GLY A 68 -6.14 -6.46 7.90
C GLY A 68 -6.98 -7.70 7.63
N THR A 69 -6.95 -8.69 8.54
CA THR A 69 -7.63 -9.97 8.37
C THR A 69 -8.43 -10.39 9.60
N ASP A 70 -8.83 -9.46 10.46
CA ASP A 70 -9.46 -9.74 11.75
C ASP A 70 -10.77 -10.52 11.63
N ASP A 71 -11.52 -10.33 10.55
CA ASP A 71 -12.78 -11.02 10.28
C ASP A 71 -12.66 -12.09 9.20
N GLY A 72 -11.44 -12.51 8.85
CA GLY A 72 -11.17 -13.47 7.79
C GLY A 72 -11.29 -12.92 6.38
N LYS A 73 -11.64 -11.65 6.23
CA LYS A 73 -11.70 -10.95 4.95
C LYS A 73 -10.55 -9.95 4.84
N PRO A 74 -9.75 -9.98 3.75
CA PRO A 74 -8.67 -9.00 3.60
C PRO A 74 -9.25 -7.61 3.36
N ARG A 75 -8.86 -6.64 4.19
CA ARG A 75 -9.23 -5.23 4.05
C ARG A 75 -7.98 -4.38 4.04
N PRO A 76 -7.78 -3.57 2.99
CA PRO A 76 -6.60 -2.71 2.94
C PRO A 76 -6.71 -1.57 3.94
N TYR A 77 -5.59 -1.25 4.57
CA TYR A 77 -5.44 -0.05 5.36
C TYR A 77 -4.10 0.61 5.08
N ARG A 78 -4.03 1.90 5.31
CA ARG A 78 -2.80 2.67 5.14
C ARG A 78 -2.27 3.12 6.48
N PHE A 79 -0.95 3.15 6.60
CA PHE A 79 -0.30 3.53 7.84
C PHE A 79 1.00 4.27 7.57
N GLY A 80 1.43 5.03 8.55
CA GLY A 80 2.68 5.77 8.48
C GLY A 80 2.89 6.63 9.70
N TYR A 81 3.89 7.48 9.60
CA TYR A 81 4.19 8.50 10.59
C TYR A 81 4.06 9.86 9.95
N GLY A 82 3.46 10.79 10.66
CA GLY A 82 3.35 12.16 10.21
C GLY A 82 3.26 13.11 11.40
N VAL A 83 3.53 14.37 11.17
CA VAL A 83 3.34 15.41 12.18
C VAL A 83 1.88 15.84 12.17
N LEU A 84 1.22 15.77 13.32
CA LEU A 84 -0.16 16.20 13.45
C LEU A 84 -0.20 17.75 13.39
N ASP A 85 -0.80 18.27 12.32
CA ASP A 85 -0.92 19.69 12.07
C ASP A 85 -2.16 20.25 12.78
N GLU A 86 -2.02 20.57 14.05
CA GLU A 86 -3.14 20.95 14.92
C GLU A 86 -3.78 22.27 14.52
N ASN A 87 -2.97 23.23 14.05
CA ASN A 87 -3.45 24.56 13.65
C ASN A 87 -3.76 24.68 12.15
N LEU A 88 -3.60 23.59 11.39
CA LEU A 88 -3.92 23.49 9.98
C LEU A 88 -3.19 24.52 9.09
N ASN A 89 -1.93 24.79 9.38
CA ASN A 89 -1.12 25.77 8.65
C ASN A 89 -0.13 25.15 7.64
N PHE A 90 -0.10 23.83 7.46
CA PHE A 90 0.80 23.07 6.60
C PHE A 90 2.28 23.13 7.02
N THR A 91 2.57 23.62 8.20
CA THR A 91 3.93 23.78 8.71
C THR A 91 4.06 23.03 10.03
N ALA A 92 5.17 22.29 10.19
CA ALA A 92 5.46 21.62 11.45
C ALA A 92 5.95 22.64 12.47
N ASP A 93 5.05 23.07 13.35
CA ASP A 93 5.36 24.07 14.36
C ASP A 93 5.98 23.43 15.61
N SER A 94 6.62 24.28 16.40
CA SER A 94 7.14 23.93 17.72
C SER A 94 5.98 23.41 18.60
N GLY A 95 6.15 22.21 19.15
CA GLY A 95 5.13 21.55 19.97
C GLY A 95 4.23 20.57 19.23
N GLU A 96 4.19 20.61 17.91
CA GLU A 96 3.52 19.58 17.10
C GLU A 96 4.40 18.33 17.03
N LYS A 97 3.80 17.15 17.20
CA LYS A 97 4.55 15.90 17.35
C LYS A 97 4.35 14.99 16.15
N LYS A 98 5.40 14.23 15.83
CA LYS A 98 5.33 13.13 14.89
C LYS A 98 4.62 11.96 15.57
N VAL A 99 3.54 11.49 14.95
CA VAL A 99 2.69 10.42 15.47
C VAL A 99 2.52 9.33 14.42
N TYR A 100 2.29 8.12 14.91
CA TYR A 100 1.88 7.00 14.07
C TYR A 100 0.39 7.10 13.79
N PHE A 101 -0.02 6.79 12.57
CA PHE A 101 -1.44 6.75 12.21
C PHE A 101 -1.77 5.51 11.38
N GLU A 102 -3.00 5.05 11.50
CA GLU A 102 -3.59 4.04 10.63
C GLU A 102 -4.95 4.54 10.14
N ILE A 103 -5.23 4.32 8.88
CA ILE A 103 -6.53 4.65 8.28
C ILE A 103 -7.01 3.49 7.41
N SER A 104 -8.32 3.25 7.44
CA SER A 104 -8.93 2.29 6.52
C SER A 104 -8.87 2.86 5.10
N ASP A 105 -8.33 2.09 4.16
CA ASP A 105 -8.33 2.47 2.74
C ASP A 105 -9.71 2.27 2.11
N TYR A 106 -10.63 1.62 2.81
CA TYR A 106 -11.94 1.26 2.33
C TYR A 106 -13.08 2.09 2.94
N GLY A 107 -12.99 2.42 4.23
CA GLY A 107 -14.07 3.08 4.97
C GLY A 107 -13.78 4.52 5.39
N SER A 108 -12.64 5.08 5.02
CA SER A 108 -12.24 6.43 5.42
C SER A 108 -12.29 7.39 4.24
N ASN A 109 -12.76 8.58 4.50
CA ASN A 109 -12.73 9.67 3.52
C ASN A 109 -11.48 10.52 3.74
N TYR A 110 -10.45 10.30 2.92
CA TYR A 110 -9.19 10.99 3.05
C TYR A 110 -8.63 11.43 1.70
N LEU A 111 -7.76 12.42 1.74
CA LEU A 111 -7.00 12.91 0.59
C LEU A 111 -5.51 12.86 0.94
N PHE A 112 -4.70 12.28 0.06
CA PHE A 112 -3.25 12.26 0.20
C PHE A 112 -2.60 12.98 -0.97
N PHE A 113 -1.65 13.90 -0.69
CA PHE A 113 -0.96 14.66 -1.71
C PHE A 113 0.41 15.13 -1.19
N GLU A 114 1.29 15.52 -2.09
CA GLU A 114 2.54 16.17 -1.70
C GLU A 114 2.28 17.64 -1.35
N ASN A 115 2.93 18.08 -0.27
CA ASN A 115 2.81 19.48 0.15
C ASN A 115 3.46 20.37 -0.92
N PRO A 116 2.72 21.31 -1.51
CA PRO A 116 3.24 22.17 -2.57
C PRO A 116 4.16 23.28 -2.08
N ARG A 117 4.34 23.43 -0.75
CA ARG A 117 5.16 24.48 -0.14
C ARG A 117 6.56 24.03 0.19
#